data_075267232455024c56dddb8b67d3b7a2
#
_entry.id   075267232455024c56dddb8b67d3b7a2
#
_cell.length_a   1.000
_cell.length_b   1.000
_cell.length_c   1.000
_cell.angle_alpha   90.00
_cell.angle_beta   90.00
_cell.angle_gamma   90.00
#
_symmetry.space_group_name_H-M   'P 1'
#
loop_
_entity.id
_entity.type
_entity.pdbx_description
1 polymer ?
#
loop_
_entity_poly.entity_id
_entity_poly.type
_entity_poly.pdbx_seq_one_letter_code
_entity_poly.pdbx_strand_id
1 'polypeptide(L)'
;MTTSSNTLAGYGCIGAGIPPRYIEDIVAVTKAYSSSVGGGDFVSEIFGEEADELRKRGGDKGEFGATTGRPRRVGWFDAVATRYGVEMQGATEVCLTCLDVLGYLDEIKVCTGYEINGRIVKDFPVTRLLKDARPIYTVLPGWKSDIRGITDEEKLPKEALIYVDFIEQELGVPIKLFSTGPKRHEIIHRTPKIALQ
;
A
#
# COMPACT_ATOMS: atom_id res chain seq x y z
N MET A 1 -15.97 -6.30 -11.02
CA MET A 1 -16.72 -6.31 -9.74
C MET A 1 -17.07 -4.87 -9.41
N THR A 2 -18.33 -4.58 -9.14
CA THR A 2 -18.76 -3.20 -8.85
C THR A 2 -18.78 -2.99 -7.33
N THR A 3 -18.12 -1.96 -6.84
CA THR A 3 -18.24 -1.52 -5.45
C THR A 3 -19.35 -0.48 -5.33
N SER A 4 -19.97 -0.36 -4.16
CA SER A 4 -21.02 0.63 -3.89
C SER A 4 -20.48 2.05 -3.70
N SER A 5 -19.18 2.20 -3.53
CA SER A 5 -18.50 3.48 -3.31
C SER A 5 -17.59 3.84 -4.47
N ASN A 6 -17.52 5.12 -4.76
CA ASN A 6 -16.53 5.66 -5.69
C ASN A 6 -15.37 6.25 -4.90
N THR A 7 -14.18 5.72 -5.14
CA THR A 7 -12.97 6.11 -4.42
C THR A 7 -12.16 7.20 -5.12
N LEU A 8 -12.57 7.65 -6.31
CA LEU A 8 -11.91 8.75 -7.00
C LEU A 8 -12.19 10.09 -6.29
N ALA A 9 -11.14 10.84 -5.98
CA ALA A 9 -11.23 12.12 -5.27
C ALA A 9 -12.19 13.12 -5.95
N GLY A 10 -12.22 13.14 -7.27
CA GLY A 10 -13.13 14.00 -8.04
C GLY A 10 -14.63 13.77 -7.76
N TYR A 11 -15.02 12.58 -7.28
CA TYR A 11 -16.40 12.34 -6.88
C TYR A 11 -16.80 13.03 -5.58
N GLY A 12 -15.83 13.40 -4.74
CA GLY A 12 -16.06 14.21 -3.55
C GLY A 12 -16.72 15.55 -3.91
N CYS A 13 -16.31 16.15 -5.02
CA CYS A 13 -16.90 17.38 -5.53
C CYS A 13 -18.38 17.21 -5.86
N ILE A 14 -18.74 16.12 -6.54
CA ILE A 14 -20.12 15.85 -6.95
C ILE A 14 -21.00 15.59 -5.72
N GLY A 15 -20.54 14.76 -4.80
CA GLY A 15 -21.29 14.40 -3.59
C GLY A 15 -21.47 15.56 -2.61
N ALA A 16 -20.48 16.43 -2.50
CA ALA A 16 -20.50 17.59 -1.60
C ALA A 16 -21.06 18.87 -2.25
N GLY A 17 -21.26 18.88 -3.58
CA GLY A 17 -21.72 20.06 -4.30
C GLY A 17 -20.70 21.21 -4.32
N ILE A 18 -19.40 20.88 -4.30
CA ILE A 18 -18.32 21.87 -4.31
C ILE A 18 -17.61 21.90 -5.67
N PRO A 19 -17.10 23.07 -6.12
CA PRO A 19 -16.32 23.15 -7.35
C PRO A 19 -15.01 22.35 -7.24
N PRO A 20 -14.60 21.59 -8.29
CA PRO A 20 -13.36 20.79 -8.28
C PRO A 20 -12.08 21.57 -7.92
N ARG A 21 -12.04 22.86 -8.25
CA ARG A 21 -10.90 23.75 -7.95
C ARG A 21 -10.63 23.98 -6.46
N TYR A 22 -11.53 23.53 -5.56
CA TYR A 22 -11.36 23.64 -4.11
C TYR A 22 -10.71 22.38 -3.51
N ILE A 23 -10.47 21.33 -4.32
CA ILE A 23 -9.66 20.20 -3.91
C ILE A 23 -8.21 20.53 -4.31
N GLU A 24 -7.38 20.84 -3.32
CA GLU A 24 -5.97 21.17 -3.50
C GLU A 24 -5.09 20.01 -3.11
N ASP A 25 -5.43 19.34 -2.00
CA ASP A 25 -4.69 18.21 -1.47
C ASP A 25 -5.50 16.92 -1.57
N ILE A 26 -4.89 15.87 -2.11
CA ILE A 26 -5.46 14.53 -2.21
C ILE A 26 -4.51 13.56 -1.55
N VAL A 27 -4.93 13.01 -0.41
CA VAL A 27 -4.18 12.03 0.35
C VAL A 27 -4.61 10.61 -0.05
N ALA A 28 -3.75 9.88 -0.74
CA ALA A 28 -3.98 8.47 -1.00
C ALA A 28 -3.58 7.64 0.22
N VAL A 29 -4.51 6.82 0.73
CA VAL A 29 -4.22 5.92 1.86
C VAL A 29 -3.98 4.52 1.35
N THR A 30 -2.81 3.96 1.64
CA THR A 30 -2.43 2.59 1.27
C THR A 30 -1.83 1.85 2.46
N LYS A 31 -1.90 0.52 2.45
CA LYS A 31 -1.21 -0.32 3.43
C LYS A 31 0.23 -0.56 3.01
N ALA A 32 1.08 -0.88 3.96
CA ALA A 32 2.45 -1.34 3.70
C ALA A 32 2.53 -2.72 3.04
N TYR A 33 1.42 -3.37 2.76
CA TYR A 33 1.27 -4.60 2.00
C TYR A 33 -0.06 -4.56 1.22
N SER A 34 -0.24 -5.46 0.27
CA SER A 34 -1.46 -5.51 -0.53
C SER A 34 -2.51 -6.44 0.06
N SER A 35 -3.78 -6.04 -0.01
CA SER A 35 -4.90 -6.93 0.33
C SER A 35 -6.06 -6.71 -0.63
N SER A 36 -6.80 -7.79 -0.91
CA SER A 36 -7.93 -7.75 -1.85
C SER A 36 -9.10 -8.58 -1.36
N VAL A 37 -10.29 -8.17 -1.74
CA VAL A 37 -11.55 -8.90 -1.52
C VAL A 37 -12.14 -9.29 -2.87
N GLY A 38 -12.59 -10.54 -2.97
CA GLY A 38 -13.22 -11.06 -4.19
C GLY A 38 -12.24 -11.61 -5.23
N GLY A 39 -12.76 -11.91 -6.40
CA GLY A 39 -12.00 -12.44 -7.54
C GLY A 39 -11.30 -11.35 -8.33
N GLY A 40 -10.48 -11.76 -9.27
CA GLY A 40 -9.70 -10.89 -10.15
C GLY A 40 -8.20 -11.13 -9.98
N ASP A 41 -7.43 -10.59 -10.91
CA ASP A 41 -5.98 -10.76 -10.92
C ASP A 41 -5.36 -9.96 -9.77
N PHE A 42 -4.43 -10.58 -9.07
CA PHE A 42 -3.69 -9.99 -7.96
C PHE A 42 -2.23 -10.43 -8.09
N VAL A 43 -1.46 -9.69 -8.85
CA VAL A 43 -0.14 -10.10 -9.34
C VAL A 43 0.84 -10.38 -8.20
N SER A 44 0.83 -9.59 -7.14
CA SER A 44 1.72 -9.75 -5.97
C SER A 44 1.14 -10.66 -4.88
N GLU A 45 0.08 -11.43 -5.16
CA GLU A 45 -0.57 -12.33 -4.19
C GLU A 45 0.40 -13.39 -3.67
N ILE A 46 0.32 -13.68 -2.38
CA ILE A 46 1.06 -14.74 -1.71
C ILE A 46 0.11 -15.83 -1.20
N PHE A 47 0.65 -17.03 -1.02
CA PHE A 47 -0.13 -18.22 -0.69
C PHE A 47 0.52 -19.00 0.45
N GLY A 48 -0.22 -19.96 1.00
CA GLY A 48 0.29 -20.87 2.04
C GLY A 48 0.56 -20.17 3.37
N GLU A 49 1.54 -20.68 4.10
CA GLU A 49 1.84 -20.22 5.46
C GLU A 49 2.25 -18.75 5.53
N GLU A 50 2.98 -18.25 4.51
CA GLU A 50 3.36 -16.84 4.41
C GLU A 50 2.12 -15.93 4.36
N ALA A 51 1.12 -16.31 3.56
CA ALA A 51 -0.14 -15.58 3.47
C ALA A 51 -0.95 -15.67 4.77
N ASP A 52 -0.96 -16.84 5.40
CA ASP A 52 -1.70 -17.07 6.64
C ASP A 52 -1.11 -16.25 7.79
N GLU A 53 0.21 -16.16 7.87
CA GLU A 53 0.88 -15.36 8.90
C GLU A 53 0.63 -13.87 8.69
N LEU A 54 0.78 -13.35 7.46
CA LEU A 54 0.48 -11.94 7.16
C LEU A 54 -0.99 -11.62 7.45
N ARG A 55 -1.89 -12.54 7.09
CA ARG A 55 -3.34 -12.38 7.33
C ARG A 55 -3.69 -12.29 8.81
N LYS A 56 -3.06 -13.12 9.65
CA LYS A 56 -3.26 -13.10 11.10
C LYS A 56 -2.78 -11.79 11.73
N ARG A 57 -1.69 -11.23 11.24
CA ARG A 57 -1.09 -10.00 11.77
C ARG A 57 -1.74 -8.73 11.25
N GLY A 58 -2.48 -8.82 10.15
CA GLY A 58 -3.09 -7.67 9.50
C GLY A 58 -4.10 -6.93 10.38
N GLY A 59 -3.77 -5.71 10.80
CA GLY A 59 -4.60 -4.89 11.68
C GLY A 59 -4.90 -5.55 13.03
N ASP A 60 -5.91 -5.07 13.75
CA ASP A 60 -6.26 -5.60 15.08
C ASP A 60 -6.99 -6.95 15.05
N LYS A 61 -7.65 -7.27 13.94
CA LYS A 61 -8.50 -8.46 13.81
C LYS A 61 -8.07 -9.40 12.68
N GLY A 62 -6.90 -9.16 12.13
CA GLY A 62 -6.43 -9.86 10.94
C GLY A 62 -7.11 -9.40 9.65
N GLU A 63 -6.62 -9.87 8.52
CA GLU A 63 -7.19 -9.61 7.20
C GLU A 63 -8.36 -10.57 6.93
N PHE A 64 -9.46 -10.33 7.64
CA PHE A 64 -10.73 -11.05 7.49
C PHE A 64 -11.87 -10.07 7.21
N GLY A 65 -12.89 -10.52 6.53
CA GLY A 65 -14.10 -9.73 6.29
C GLY A 65 -14.82 -9.44 7.59
N ALA A 66 -15.11 -8.18 7.89
CA ALA A 66 -15.72 -7.76 9.16
C ALA A 66 -17.07 -8.45 9.44
N THR A 67 -17.86 -8.69 8.39
CA THR A 67 -19.20 -9.29 8.50
C THR A 67 -19.18 -10.81 8.28
N THR A 68 -18.39 -11.27 7.32
CA THR A 68 -18.43 -12.67 6.87
C THR A 68 -17.33 -13.54 7.46
N GLY A 69 -16.32 -12.96 8.10
CA GLY A 69 -15.13 -13.67 8.57
C GLY A 69 -14.28 -14.30 7.44
N ARG A 70 -14.59 -14.04 6.18
CA ARG A 70 -13.83 -14.62 5.06
C ARG A 70 -12.39 -14.09 5.05
N PRO A 71 -11.39 -14.98 4.87
CA PRO A 71 -10.01 -14.55 4.73
C PRO A 71 -9.87 -13.68 3.47
N ARG A 72 -9.22 -12.52 3.63
CA ARG A 72 -8.86 -11.68 2.50
C ARG A 72 -7.64 -12.27 1.80
N ARG A 73 -7.55 -12.06 0.52
CA ARG A 73 -6.33 -12.29 -0.24
C ARG A 73 -5.30 -11.26 0.20
N VAL A 74 -4.06 -11.67 0.40
CA VAL A 74 -2.96 -10.82 0.81
C VAL A 74 -1.78 -10.99 -0.13
N GLY A 75 -0.94 -9.98 -0.23
CA GLY A 75 0.22 -9.97 -1.10
C GLY A 75 1.26 -8.97 -0.65
N TRP A 76 2.44 -9.06 -1.25
CA TRP A 76 3.47 -8.06 -1.08
C TRP A 76 3.01 -6.71 -1.62
N PHE A 77 3.59 -5.62 -1.10
CA PHE A 77 3.28 -4.29 -1.61
C PHE A 77 3.52 -4.23 -3.12
N ASP A 78 2.51 -3.82 -3.86
CA ASP A 78 2.55 -3.71 -5.31
C ASP A 78 2.72 -2.24 -5.71
N ALA A 79 3.97 -1.85 -5.98
CA ALA A 79 4.29 -0.48 -6.33
C ALA A 79 3.73 -0.11 -7.72
N VAL A 80 3.62 -1.09 -8.64
CA VAL A 80 3.06 -0.85 -9.99
C VAL A 80 1.58 -0.49 -9.91
N ALA A 81 0.80 -1.32 -9.22
CA ALA A 81 -0.64 -1.08 -9.05
C ALA A 81 -0.91 0.16 -8.19
N THR A 82 -0.11 0.37 -7.13
CA THR A 82 -0.31 1.52 -6.23
C THR A 82 0.05 2.82 -6.92
N ARG A 83 1.13 2.89 -7.70
CA ARG A 83 1.51 4.06 -8.50
C ARG A 83 0.39 4.44 -9.46
N TYR A 84 -0.14 3.46 -10.19
CA TYR A 84 -1.29 3.69 -11.07
C TYR A 84 -2.49 4.25 -10.30
N GLY A 85 -2.79 3.72 -9.12
CA GLY A 85 -3.86 4.24 -8.27
C GLY A 85 -3.62 5.69 -7.82
N VAL A 86 -2.39 6.01 -7.42
CA VAL A 86 -1.96 7.37 -7.04
C VAL A 86 -2.12 8.36 -8.20
N GLU A 87 -1.67 7.97 -9.40
CA GLU A 87 -1.81 8.78 -10.63
C GLU A 87 -3.27 9.01 -11.00
N MET A 88 -4.10 7.97 -10.98
CA MET A 88 -5.53 8.08 -11.30
C MET A 88 -6.31 8.93 -10.31
N GLN A 89 -5.86 8.98 -9.05
CA GLN A 89 -6.44 9.86 -8.02
C GLN A 89 -5.98 11.31 -8.16
N GLY A 90 -4.85 11.56 -8.84
CA GLY A 90 -4.14 12.83 -8.76
C GLY A 90 -3.67 13.12 -7.34
N ALA A 91 -3.19 12.08 -6.64
CA ALA A 91 -2.79 12.22 -5.24
C ALA A 91 -1.57 13.12 -5.11
N THR A 92 -1.63 14.05 -4.16
CA THR A 92 -0.55 14.99 -3.82
C THR A 92 0.37 14.44 -2.74
N GLU A 93 -0.12 13.44 -1.99
CA GLU A 93 0.64 12.76 -0.96
C GLU A 93 0.05 11.38 -0.65
N VAL A 94 0.85 10.55 0.00
CA VAL A 94 0.46 9.22 0.46
C VAL A 94 0.55 9.12 1.97
N CYS A 95 -0.46 8.48 2.57
CA CYS A 95 -0.44 7.97 3.93
C CYS A 95 -0.23 6.45 3.89
N LEU A 96 0.93 5.97 4.36
CA LEU A 96 1.25 4.55 4.41
C LEU A 96 0.81 3.96 5.75
N THR A 97 -0.08 2.99 5.74
CA THR A 97 -0.64 2.39 6.96
C THR A 97 -0.15 0.97 7.20
N CYS A 98 -0.37 0.44 8.41
CA CYS A 98 -0.06 -0.95 8.78
C CYS A 98 1.43 -1.31 8.66
N LEU A 99 2.34 -0.37 8.91
CA LEU A 99 3.78 -0.64 8.87
C LEU A 99 4.18 -1.65 9.96
N ASP A 100 3.55 -1.56 11.14
CA ASP A 100 3.75 -2.46 12.28
C ASP A 100 3.52 -3.93 11.94
N VAL A 101 2.65 -4.21 10.99
CA VAL A 101 2.28 -5.58 10.58
C VAL A 101 3.48 -6.35 10.02
N LEU A 102 4.42 -5.67 9.38
CA LEU A 102 5.60 -6.28 8.74
C LEU A 102 6.77 -6.54 9.71
N GLY A 103 6.63 -6.13 10.98
CA GLY A 103 7.70 -6.19 11.98
C GLY A 103 8.25 -7.59 12.33
N TYR A 104 7.66 -8.65 11.83
CA TYR A 104 8.13 -10.03 12.06
C TYR A 104 9.10 -10.55 10.97
N LEU A 105 9.22 -9.83 9.87
CA LEU A 105 9.95 -10.26 8.68
C LEU A 105 11.45 -9.95 8.77
N ASP A 106 12.27 -10.86 8.27
CA ASP A 106 13.69 -10.66 8.04
C ASP A 106 13.95 -9.93 6.71
N GLU A 107 13.11 -10.22 5.72
CA GLU A 107 13.15 -9.62 4.39
C GLU A 107 11.73 -9.27 3.94
N ILE A 108 11.59 -8.14 3.25
CA ILE A 108 10.31 -7.66 2.74
C ILE A 108 10.44 -7.47 1.23
N LYS A 109 9.53 -8.11 0.49
CA LYS A 109 9.47 -7.98 -0.97
C LYS A 109 8.55 -6.85 -1.37
N VAL A 110 8.96 -6.07 -2.36
CA VAL A 110 8.14 -5.05 -3.02
C VAL A 110 8.06 -5.38 -4.49
N CYS A 111 6.86 -5.50 -5.03
CA CYS A 111 6.66 -5.72 -6.46
C CYS A 111 6.90 -4.39 -7.20
N THR A 112 8.00 -4.31 -7.95
CA THR A 112 8.45 -3.10 -8.65
C THR A 112 8.28 -3.19 -10.17
N GLY A 113 7.79 -4.31 -10.67
CA GLY A 113 7.54 -4.53 -12.08
C GLY A 113 6.75 -5.82 -12.32
N TYR A 114 6.26 -5.97 -13.53
CA TYR A 114 5.63 -7.21 -14.00
C TYR A 114 6.38 -7.75 -15.21
N GLU A 115 6.59 -9.05 -15.23
CA GLU A 115 6.97 -9.76 -16.45
C GLU A 115 5.71 -10.22 -17.17
N ILE A 116 5.53 -9.79 -18.42
CA ILE A 116 4.40 -10.16 -19.28
C ILE A 116 4.96 -10.56 -20.64
N ASN A 117 4.73 -11.81 -21.06
CA ASN A 117 5.21 -12.34 -22.33
C ASN A 117 6.72 -12.13 -22.55
N GLY A 118 7.53 -12.34 -21.51
CA GLY A 118 8.99 -12.18 -21.55
C GLY A 118 9.48 -10.72 -21.57
N ARG A 119 8.60 -9.75 -21.35
CA ARG A 119 8.95 -8.33 -21.23
C ARG A 119 8.67 -7.80 -19.84
N ILE A 120 9.59 -7.01 -19.32
CA ILE A 120 9.41 -6.30 -18.05
C ILE A 120 8.68 -4.99 -18.33
N VAL A 121 7.57 -4.79 -17.61
CA VAL A 121 6.78 -3.56 -17.64
C VAL A 121 6.72 -2.97 -16.24
N LYS A 122 6.82 -1.66 -16.15
CA LYS A 122 6.72 -0.90 -14.89
C LYS A 122 5.42 -0.11 -14.79
N ASP A 123 4.73 0.08 -15.90
CA ASP A 123 3.42 0.70 -15.95
C ASP A 123 2.33 -0.35 -15.75
N PHE A 124 1.22 0.05 -15.12
CA PHE A 124 0.11 -0.85 -14.89
C PHE A 124 -0.57 -1.22 -16.22
N PRO A 125 -0.60 -2.50 -16.58
CA PRO A 125 -1.09 -2.94 -17.88
C PRO A 125 -2.61 -2.94 -17.95
N VAL A 126 -3.14 -3.03 -19.16
CA VAL A 126 -4.59 -3.29 -19.36
C VAL A 126 -4.98 -4.60 -18.69
N THR A 127 -6.16 -4.64 -18.06
CA THR A 127 -6.65 -5.74 -17.22
C THR A 127 -6.50 -7.12 -17.85
N ARG A 128 -6.72 -7.25 -19.15
CA ARG A 128 -6.61 -8.54 -19.87
C ARG A 128 -5.21 -9.18 -19.82
N LEU A 129 -4.16 -8.39 -19.56
CA LEU A 129 -2.77 -8.86 -19.47
C LEU A 129 -2.37 -9.26 -18.06
N LEU A 130 -3.14 -8.87 -17.04
CA LEU A 130 -2.80 -9.15 -15.65
C LEU A 130 -2.77 -10.65 -15.33
N LYS A 131 -3.63 -11.44 -15.97
CA LYS A 131 -3.66 -12.90 -15.80
C LYS A 131 -2.36 -13.60 -16.21
N ASP A 132 -1.59 -13.00 -17.11
CA ASP A 132 -0.33 -13.53 -17.63
C ASP A 132 0.88 -12.83 -16.97
N ALA A 133 0.62 -11.87 -16.07
CA ALA A 133 1.66 -11.11 -15.38
C ALA A 133 2.29 -11.90 -14.23
N ARG A 134 3.60 -11.81 -14.11
CA ARG A 134 4.37 -12.35 -12.99
C ARG A 134 5.06 -11.20 -12.27
N PRO A 135 5.03 -11.16 -10.92
CA PRO A 135 5.64 -10.07 -10.19
C PRO A 135 7.16 -10.15 -10.24
N ILE A 136 7.79 -8.99 -10.39
CA ILE A 136 9.22 -8.81 -10.20
C ILE A 136 9.41 -8.09 -8.88
N TYR A 137 10.19 -8.70 -7.99
CA TYR A 137 10.39 -8.21 -6.64
C TYR A 137 11.76 -7.56 -6.45
N THR A 138 11.77 -6.44 -5.75
CA THR A 138 12.94 -5.93 -5.03
C THR A 138 12.82 -6.40 -3.59
N VAL A 139 13.90 -6.95 -3.04
CA VAL A 139 13.95 -7.43 -1.65
C VAL A 139 14.65 -6.38 -0.80
N LEU A 140 13.99 -5.98 0.28
CA LEU A 140 14.50 -5.03 1.25
C LEU A 140 14.72 -5.75 2.60
N PRO A 141 15.65 -5.27 3.44
CA PRO A 141 15.80 -5.81 4.78
C PRO A 141 14.55 -5.53 5.60
N GLY A 142 14.08 -6.53 6.33
CA GLY A 142 13.05 -6.36 7.36
C GLY A 142 13.66 -5.84 8.66
N TRP A 143 12.84 -5.35 9.55
CA TRP A 143 13.34 -4.79 10.83
C TRP A 143 13.18 -5.72 12.03
N LYS A 144 12.47 -6.83 11.89
CA LYS A 144 12.31 -7.90 12.89
C LYS A 144 12.15 -7.43 14.33
N SER A 145 11.35 -6.40 14.51
CA SER A 145 11.03 -5.82 15.82
C SER A 145 9.61 -5.27 15.84
N ASP A 146 9.03 -5.25 17.02
CA ASP A 146 7.74 -4.61 17.24
C ASP A 146 7.91 -3.09 17.26
N ILE A 147 7.28 -2.41 16.32
CA ILE A 147 7.28 -0.94 16.22
C ILE A 147 5.93 -0.34 16.62
N ARG A 148 5.00 -1.18 17.10
CA ARG A 148 3.65 -0.72 17.45
C ARG A 148 3.69 0.33 18.55
N GLY A 149 2.99 1.44 18.31
CA GLY A 149 2.91 2.54 19.26
C GLY A 149 4.11 3.47 19.29
N ILE A 150 5.12 3.26 18.45
CA ILE A 150 6.18 4.25 18.26
C ILE A 150 5.60 5.44 17.49
N THR A 151 5.74 6.64 18.08
CA THR A 151 5.21 7.90 17.52
C THR A 151 6.30 8.88 17.10
N ASP A 152 7.55 8.49 17.28
CA ASP A 152 8.73 9.28 16.97
C ASP A 152 9.54 8.57 15.87
N GLU A 153 9.71 9.23 14.71
CA GLU A 153 10.42 8.66 13.57
C GLU A 153 11.85 8.25 13.91
N GLU A 154 12.53 9.01 14.78
CA GLU A 154 13.92 8.74 15.17
C GLU A 154 14.09 7.44 15.99
N LYS A 155 13.00 6.94 16.57
CA LYS A 155 12.99 5.69 17.36
C LYS A 155 12.69 4.45 16.52
N LEU A 156 12.36 4.63 15.25
CA LEU A 156 12.13 3.50 14.35
C LEU A 156 13.43 2.82 13.93
N PRO A 157 13.39 1.51 13.69
CA PRO A 157 14.48 0.80 13.03
C PRO A 157 14.80 1.45 11.68
N LYS A 158 16.09 1.50 11.33
CA LYS A 158 16.54 2.07 10.05
C LYS A 158 15.92 1.35 8.85
N GLU A 159 15.73 0.05 8.96
CA GLU A 159 15.15 -0.80 7.94
C GLU A 159 13.69 -0.41 7.65
N ALA A 160 12.93 -0.03 8.68
CA ALA A 160 11.56 0.47 8.51
C ALA A 160 11.54 1.81 7.74
N LEU A 161 12.48 2.70 8.03
CA LEU A 161 12.63 3.96 7.30
C LEU A 161 13.10 3.73 5.86
N ILE A 162 14.03 2.79 5.62
CA ILE A 162 14.46 2.38 4.28
C ILE A 162 13.27 1.89 3.47
N TYR A 163 12.39 1.10 4.08
CA TYR A 163 11.17 0.62 3.43
C TYR A 163 10.24 1.78 3.03
N VAL A 164 9.97 2.72 3.94
CA VAL A 164 9.11 3.88 3.66
C VAL A 164 9.71 4.75 2.55
N ASP A 165 11.02 5.03 2.63
CA ASP A 165 11.74 5.81 1.62
C ASP A 165 11.71 5.13 0.24
N PHE A 166 11.87 3.82 0.21
CA PHE A 166 11.81 3.04 -1.03
C PHE A 166 10.41 3.10 -1.67
N ILE A 167 9.35 2.93 -0.87
CA ILE A 167 7.97 3.06 -1.36
C ILE A 167 7.70 4.48 -1.87
N GLU A 168 8.15 5.51 -1.16
CA GLU A 168 8.03 6.91 -1.59
C GLU A 168 8.66 7.12 -2.98
N GLN A 169 9.89 6.61 -3.19
CA GLN A 169 10.58 6.69 -4.48
C GLN A 169 9.85 5.94 -5.59
N GLU A 170 9.37 4.72 -5.31
CA GLU A 170 8.64 3.92 -6.29
C GLU A 170 7.29 4.53 -6.68
N LEU A 171 6.62 5.22 -5.77
CA LEU A 171 5.35 5.88 -6.05
C LEU A 171 5.52 7.26 -6.73
N GLY A 172 6.68 7.91 -6.54
CA GLY A 172 6.94 9.26 -7.07
C GLY A 172 6.10 10.37 -6.41
N VAL A 173 5.50 10.09 -5.25
CA VAL A 173 4.64 11.01 -4.50
C VAL A 173 5.05 11.00 -3.02
N PRO A 174 5.09 12.17 -2.35
CA PRO A 174 5.53 12.28 -0.96
C PRO A 174 4.74 11.39 -0.01
N ILE A 175 5.44 10.65 0.87
CA ILE A 175 4.84 9.99 2.02
C ILE A 175 5.05 10.88 3.25
N LYS A 176 4.06 11.70 3.57
CA LYS A 176 4.11 12.59 4.75
C LYS A 176 3.60 11.93 6.03
N LEU A 177 2.84 10.87 5.89
CA LEU A 177 2.18 10.18 6.99
C LEU A 177 2.40 8.67 6.87
N PHE A 178 2.73 8.02 7.99
CA PHE A 178 2.65 6.57 8.08
C PHE A 178 2.22 6.12 9.48
N SER A 179 1.55 4.96 9.57
CA SER A 179 1.07 4.45 10.86
C SER A 179 1.90 3.27 11.35
N THR A 180 2.14 3.26 12.66
CA THR A 180 2.77 2.18 13.42
C THR A 180 1.77 1.40 14.26
N GLY A 181 0.47 1.61 14.03
CA GLY A 181 -0.61 0.92 14.71
C GLY A 181 -1.97 1.50 14.35
N PRO A 182 -3.07 0.94 14.89
CA PRO A 182 -4.44 1.28 14.50
C PRO A 182 -5.01 2.52 15.20
N LYS A 183 -4.36 3.03 16.25
CA LYS A 183 -4.89 4.14 17.02
C LYS A 183 -4.55 5.48 16.40
N ARG A 184 -5.41 6.47 16.60
CA ARG A 184 -5.26 7.81 16.02
C ARG A 184 -3.90 8.48 16.31
N HIS A 185 -3.31 8.22 17.47
CA HIS A 185 -2.03 8.80 17.87
C HIS A 185 -0.81 7.97 17.42
N GLU A 186 -1.03 6.79 16.79
CA GLU A 186 0.02 5.94 16.24
C GLU A 186 0.31 6.28 14.78
N ILE A 187 0.24 7.57 14.44
CA ILE A 187 0.58 8.13 13.14
C ILE A 187 1.80 9.03 13.33
N ILE A 188 2.81 8.80 12.51
CA ILE A 188 4.01 9.61 12.44
C ILE A 188 3.89 10.58 11.27
N HIS A 189 4.15 11.85 11.56
CA HIS A 189 4.32 12.89 10.55
C HIS A 189 5.81 13.03 10.25
N ARG A 190 6.16 12.96 8.98
CA ARG A 190 7.56 13.06 8.56
C ARG A 190 7.77 14.16 7.51
N THR A 191 9.03 14.57 7.37
CA THR A 191 9.46 15.33 6.20
C THR A 191 9.80 14.36 5.08
N PRO A 192 9.08 14.37 3.95
CA PRO A 192 9.31 13.45 2.86
C PRO A 192 10.66 13.74 2.18
N LYS A 193 11.24 12.72 1.52
CA LYS A 193 12.52 12.86 0.79
C LYS A 193 12.33 13.34 -0.64
N ILE A 194 11.12 13.24 -1.17
CA ILE A 194 10.77 13.79 -2.47
C ILE A 194 9.79 14.94 -2.32
N ALA A 195 9.84 15.90 -3.23
CA ALA A 195 8.85 16.96 -3.36
C ALA A 195 7.89 16.61 -4.50
N LEU A 196 6.65 17.05 -4.39
CA LEU A 196 5.70 16.97 -5.50
C LEU A 196 6.23 17.85 -6.64
N GLN A 197 6.30 17.29 -7.85
CA GLN A 197 6.73 18.02 -9.07
C GLN A 197 5.55 18.73 -9.72
#